data_c3b67490f6c5a02ad743f5138d153e59
#
_entry.id   c3b67490f6c5a02ad743f5138d153e59
#
_cell.length_a   1.000
_cell.length_b   1.000
_cell.length_c   1.000
_cell.angle_alpha   90.00
_cell.angle_beta   90.00
_cell.angle_gamma   90.00
#
_symmetry.space_group_name_H-M   'P 1'
#
loop_
_entity.id
_entity.type
_entity.pdbx_description
1 polymer ?
#
loop_
_entity_poly.entity_id
_entity_poly.type
_entity_poly.pdbx_seq_one_letter_code
_entity_poly.pdbx_strand_id
1 'polypeptide(L)' 'MSNHPNRSRSGSHARNPSPTEIRAARVAAGLTQTAASALVHTTWRVWQQWEAPEGTPGHRRMHPAFWELFRIKGRLAGN' A
#
# COMPACT_ATOMS: atom_id res chain seq x y z
N MET A 1 -29.20 -9.35 -6.03
CA MET A 1 -28.89 -9.14 -5.77
C MET A 1 -28.54 -8.94 -5.39
N SER A 2 -28.32 -8.78 -5.35
CA SER A 2 -27.73 -8.53 -5.01
C SER A 2 -27.26 -8.21 -4.64
N ASN A 3 -27.22 -8.09 -4.53
CA ASN A 3 -26.56 -7.82 -4.19
C ASN A 3 -26.21 -7.46 -3.91
N HIS A 4 -26.10 -7.33 -3.66
CA HIS A 4 -25.55 -7.09 -3.28
C HIS A 4 -25.35 -6.71 -2.70
N PRO A 5 -25.31 -6.69 -2.54
CA PRO A 5 -24.94 -6.25 -1.94
C PRO A 5 -24.38 -6.21 -1.44
N ASN A 6 -24.00 -6.46 -1.35
CA ASN A 6 -23.38 -6.47 -1.03
C ASN A 6 -22.65 -6.34 -1.21
N ARG A 7 -22.48 -6.31 -1.51
CA ARG A 7 -21.72 -6.16 -1.56
C ARG A 7 -20.99 -5.61 -1.48
N SER A 8 -20.99 -5.55 -2.09
CA SER A 8 -20.11 -4.73 -2.00
C SER A 8 -19.59 -4.31 -0.96
N ARG A 9 -19.94 -4.55 -0.49
CA ARG A 9 -19.38 -4.33 0.58
C ARG A 9 -18.01 -4.67 0.66
N SER A 10 -17.46 -5.53 -0.09
CA SER A 10 -16.08 -5.86 0.03
C SER A 10 -15.20 -4.64 -0.23
N GLY A 11 -15.58 -3.80 -1.14
CA GLY A 11 -14.83 -2.57 -1.35
C GLY A 11 -14.83 -1.68 -0.15
N SER A 12 -15.91 -1.73 0.63
CA SER A 12 -16.03 -0.87 1.79
C SER A 12 -15.13 -1.31 2.94
N HIS A 13 -14.58 -2.51 2.85
CA HIS A 13 -13.68 -2.98 3.88
C HIS A 13 -12.23 -2.64 3.60
N ALA A 14 -11.95 -2.09 2.44
CA ALA A 14 -10.60 -1.66 2.14
C ALA A 14 -10.26 -0.48 3.03
N ARG A 15 -9.15 -0.58 3.72
CA ARG A 15 -8.69 0.48 4.61
C ARG A 15 -7.29 0.88 4.20
N ASN A 16 -6.90 2.07 4.62
CA ASN A 16 -5.53 2.50 4.41
C ASN A 16 -4.60 1.65 5.27
N PRO A 17 -3.54 1.11 4.70
CA PRO A 17 -2.57 0.38 5.51
C PRO A 17 -1.82 1.34 6.41
N SER A 18 -1.36 0.83 7.55
CA SER A 18 -0.54 1.63 8.44
C SER A 18 0.89 1.72 7.89
N PRO A 19 1.66 2.74 8.32
CA PRO A 19 3.05 2.82 7.91
C PRO A 19 3.84 1.56 8.23
N THR A 20 3.56 0.94 9.37
CA THR A 20 4.25 -0.29 9.77
C THR A 20 3.92 -1.44 8.81
N GLU A 21 2.64 -1.54 8.40
CA GLU A 21 2.24 -2.57 7.45
C GLU A 21 2.91 -2.37 6.11
N ILE A 22 2.99 -1.12 5.65
CA ILE A 22 3.61 -0.81 4.37
C ILE A 22 5.09 -1.20 4.40
N ARG A 23 5.77 -0.83 5.46
CA ARG A 23 7.18 -1.14 5.60
C ARG A 23 7.41 -2.65 5.66
N ALA A 24 6.60 -3.35 6.46
CA ALA A 24 6.74 -4.79 6.59
C ALA A 24 6.57 -5.51 5.27
N ALA A 25 5.59 -5.08 4.48
CA ALA A 25 5.36 -5.68 3.18
C ALA A 25 6.52 -5.42 2.23
N ARG A 26 7.08 -4.21 2.28
CA ARG A 26 8.22 -3.86 1.45
C ARG A 26 9.44 -4.69 1.80
N VAL A 27 9.73 -4.80 3.09
CA VAL A 27 10.88 -5.57 3.56
C VAL A 27 10.71 -7.05 3.20
N ALA A 28 9.50 -7.57 3.38
CA ALA A 28 9.22 -8.97 3.05
C ALA A 28 9.42 -9.25 1.56
N ALA A 29 9.16 -8.24 0.71
CA ALA A 29 9.38 -8.37 -0.73
C ALA A 29 10.85 -8.17 -1.12
N GLY A 30 11.70 -7.79 -0.17
CA GLY A 30 13.12 -7.58 -0.46
C GLY A 30 13.40 -6.30 -1.23
N LEU A 31 12.54 -5.30 -1.09
CA LEU A 31 12.64 -4.10 -1.92
C LEU A 31 13.06 -2.88 -1.10
N THR A 32 13.82 -2.00 -1.75
CA THR A 32 14.08 -0.67 -1.21
C THR A 32 12.84 0.19 -1.41
N GLN A 33 12.81 1.34 -0.74
CA GLN A 33 11.71 2.28 -0.94
C GLN A 33 11.63 2.75 -2.39
N THR A 34 12.78 2.99 -3.00
CA THR A 34 12.84 3.41 -4.40
C THR A 34 12.25 2.35 -5.32
N ALA A 35 12.67 1.09 -5.13
CA ALA A 35 12.18 0.01 -5.97
C ALA A 35 10.69 -0.22 -5.77
N ALA A 36 10.23 -0.15 -4.51
CA ALA A 36 8.83 -0.33 -4.20
C ALA A 36 7.97 0.76 -4.85
N SER A 37 8.42 2.01 -4.77
CA SER A 37 7.67 3.10 -5.36
C SER A 37 7.54 2.95 -6.87
N ALA A 38 8.59 2.46 -7.52
CA ALA A 38 8.54 2.26 -8.97
C ALA A 38 7.50 1.21 -9.35
N LEU A 39 7.31 0.19 -8.53
CA LEU A 39 6.34 -0.85 -8.84
C LEU A 39 4.92 -0.32 -8.95
N VAL A 40 4.59 0.70 -8.16
CA VAL A 40 3.24 1.25 -8.16
C VAL A 40 3.17 2.62 -8.80
N HIS A 41 4.19 2.94 -9.61
CA HIS A 41 4.18 4.13 -10.45
C HIS A 41 4.14 5.44 -9.66
N THR A 42 4.83 5.46 -8.53
CA THR A 42 4.94 6.68 -7.73
C THR A 42 6.41 7.00 -7.48
N THR A 43 6.67 8.06 -6.74
CA THR A 43 8.04 8.49 -6.48
C THR A 43 8.51 7.99 -5.13
N TRP A 44 9.84 7.96 -4.95
CA TRP A 44 10.43 7.62 -3.66
C TRP A 44 9.91 8.52 -2.54
N ARG A 45 9.76 9.83 -2.84
CA ARG A 45 9.28 10.77 -1.83
C ARG A 45 7.89 10.42 -1.34
N VAL A 46 7.00 10.07 -2.26
CA VAL A 46 5.64 9.68 -1.88
C VAL A 46 5.66 8.41 -1.06
N TRP A 47 6.46 7.44 -1.47
CA TRP A 47 6.56 6.19 -0.70
C TRP A 47 7.07 6.47 0.71
N GLN A 48 8.08 7.32 0.82
CA GLN A 48 8.64 7.69 2.12
C GLN A 48 7.57 8.31 3.02
N GLN A 49 6.70 9.14 2.43
CA GLN A 49 5.61 9.74 3.19
C GLN A 49 4.61 8.70 3.68
N TRP A 50 4.40 7.65 2.91
CA TRP A 50 3.51 6.56 3.32
C TRP A 50 4.08 5.79 4.52
N GLU A 51 5.39 5.65 4.59
CA GLU A 51 6.03 4.94 5.71
C GLU A 51 6.34 5.85 6.89
N ALA A 52 6.13 7.14 6.76
CA ALA A 52 6.36 8.07 7.86
C ALA A 52 5.34 7.80 8.97
N PRO A 53 5.76 7.94 10.24
CA PRO A 53 4.84 7.68 11.35
C PRO A 53 3.60 8.54 11.28
N GLU A 54 2.46 7.93 11.62
CA GLU A 54 1.20 8.68 11.67
C GLU A 54 1.33 9.80 12.69
N GLY A 55 0.70 10.93 12.36
CA GLY A 55 0.76 12.09 13.23
C GLY A 55 1.91 13.02 12.97
N THR A 56 2.86 12.64 12.12
CA THR A 56 3.96 13.52 11.75
C THR A 56 3.57 14.34 10.53
N PRO A 57 4.13 15.54 10.37
CA PRO A 57 3.75 16.41 9.25
C PRO A 57 4.02 15.79 7.88
N GLY A 58 5.00 14.92 7.78
CA GLY A 58 5.34 14.32 6.50
C GLY A 58 4.51 13.10 6.14
N HIS A 59 3.64 12.65 7.04
CA HIS A 59 2.89 11.43 6.79
C HIS A 59 1.78 11.65 5.78
N ARG A 60 1.59 10.67 4.89
CA ARG A 60 0.45 10.61 4.00
C ARG A 60 -0.10 9.20 4.01
N ARG A 61 -1.42 9.09 3.96
CA ARG A 61 -2.06 7.78 3.91
C ARG A 61 -1.92 7.20 2.52
N MET A 62 -1.60 5.91 2.47
CA MET A 62 -1.57 5.18 1.23
C MET A 62 -2.99 4.76 0.87
N HIS A 63 -3.44 5.11 -0.33
CA HIS A 63 -4.76 4.71 -0.78
C HIS A 63 -4.80 3.18 -0.93
N PRO A 64 -5.91 2.55 -0.55
CA PRO A 64 -6.01 1.08 -0.66
C PRO A 64 -5.71 0.53 -2.04
N ALA A 65 -5.97 1.29 -3.09
CA ALA A 65 -5.67 0.83 -4.45
C ALA A 65 -4.18 0.61 -4.66
N PHE A 66 -3.35 1.54 -4.15
CA PHE A 66 -1.90 1.37 -4.23
C PHE A 66 -1.45 0.22 -3.36
N TRP A 67 -2.07 0.04 -2.21
CA TRP A 67 -1.74 -1.06 -1.31
C TRP A 67 -1.99 -2.40 -1.98
N GLU A 68 -3.15 -2.53 -2.58
CA GLU A 68 -3.50 -3.77 -3.28
C GLU A 68 -2.55 -4.04 -4.44
N LEU A 69 -2.29 -3.00 -5.24
CA LEU A 69 -1.38 -3.12 -6.37
C LEU A 69 0.00 -3.53 -5.91
N PHE A 70 0.49 -2.90 -4.83
CA PHE A 70 1.82 -3.22 -4.33
C PHE A 70 1.89 -4.66 -3.84
N ARG A 71 0.85 -5.14 -3.15
CA ARG A 71 0.87 -6.49 -2.63
C ARG A 71 0.94 -7.52 -3.76
N ILE A 72 0.24 -7.26 -4.84
CA ILE A 72 0.26 -8.16 -5.99
C ILE A 72 1.64 -8.12 -6.66
N LYS A 73 2.11 -6.93 -7.01
CA LYS A 73 3.37 -6.79 -7.73
C LYS A 73 4.57 -7.14 -6.85
N GLY A 74 4.51 -6.78 -5.58
CA GLY A 74 5.60 -7.05 -4.66
C GLY A 74 5.80 -8.54 -4.45
N ARG A 75 4.71 -9.28 -4.43
CA ARG A 75 4.79 -10.73 -4.31
C ARG A 75 5.54 -11.33 -5.50
N LEU A 76 5.22 -10.84 -6.70
CA LEU A 76 5.88 -11.33 -7.90
C LEU A 76 7.36 -10.94 -7.91
N ALA A 77 7.65 -9.71 -7.49
CA ALA A 77 9.03 -9.23 -7.48
C ALA A 77 9.87 -9.93 -6.41
N GLY A 78 9.25 -10.35 -5.32
CA GLY A 78 9.94 -10.99 -4.22
C GLY A 78 10.28 -12.45 -4.47
N ASN A 79 9.80 -13.01 -5.55
CA ASN A 79 10.12 -14.39 -5.90
C ASN A 79 11.33 -14.44 -6.87
#